data_aa9df00b042b5be0674a18b69f161373
#
_entry.id   aa9df00b042b5be0674a18b69f161373
#
_cell.length_a   1.000
_cell.length_b   1.000
_cell.length_c   1.000
_cell.angle_alpha   90.00
_cell.angle_beta   90.00
_cell.angle_gamma   90.00
#
_symmetry.space_group_name_H-M   'P 1'
#
loop_
_entity.id
_entity.type
_entity.pdbx_description
1 polymer ?
#
loop_
_entity_poly.entity_id
_entity_poly.type
_entity_poly.pdbx_seq_one_letter_code
_entity_poly.pdbx_strand_id
1 'polypeptide(L)'
;MRVKDAMHKGVDWVSPDTPVTELAKLMCDHDIGAIPIGENDRLIGMVTDRDIVCKGLAQDGFDMRGATALDVMTQGIHCCREDDDLAKAVHHMETLKVRRLPVINKSKRMVGMISLGDISQFAPSDLLTGWVKSVAAHH
;
A
#
# COMPACT_ATOMS: atom_id res chain seq x y z
N MET A 1 -20.74 4.90 -4.02
CA MET A 1 -19.64 5.64 -3.36
C MET A 1 -18.35 5.35 -4.09
N ARG A 2 -17.62 6.38 -4.38
CA ARG A 2 -16.36 6.27 -5.10
C ARG A 2 -15.18 6.23 -4.12
N VAL A 3 -14.05 5.69 -4.58
CA VAL A 3 -12.81 5.61 -3.80
C VAL A 3 -12.43 6.98 -3.24
N LYS A 4 -12.54 8.04 -4.04
CA LYS A 4 -12.20 9.40 -3.61
C LYS A 4 -13.03 9.91 -2.43
N ASP A 5 -14.20 9.34 -2.19
CA ASP A 5 -15.09 9.74 -1.09
C ASP A 5 -14.63 9.16 0.25
N ALA A 6 -13.86 8.06 0.23
CA ALA A 6 -13.43 7.34 1.43
C ALA A 6 -11.92 7.39 1.67
N MET A 7 -11.11 7.69 0.67
CA MET A 7 -9.65 7.66 0.77
C MET A 7 -9.08 8.78 1.63
N HIS A 8 -7.87 8.56 2.16
CA HIS A 8 -7.05 9.63 2.69
C HIS A 8 -6.40 10.38 1.53
N LYS A 9 -6.57 11.68 1.51
CA LYS A 9 -5.97 12.56 0.51
C LYS A 9 -4.52 12.85 0.86
N GLY A 10 -3.70 13.05 -0.17
CA GLY A 10 -2.31 13.38 0.00
C GLY A 10 -1.41 12.24 -0.43
N VAL A 11 -0.15 12.56 -0.65
CA VAL A 11 0.83 11.64 -1.18
C VAL A 11 2.00 11.58 -0.21
N ASP A 12 2.12 10.46 0.50
CA ASP A 12 3.26 10.18 1.35
C ASP A 12 4.07 9.05 0.72
N TRP A 13 4.61 9.32 -0.46
CA TRP A 13 5.49 8.39 -1.13
C TRP A 13 6.95 8.78 -0.90
N VAL A 14 7.85 7.81 -1.07
CA VAL A 14 9.29 8.06 -0.99
C VAL A 14 9.97 7.54 -2.26
N SER A 15 11.19 7.99 -2.48
CA SER A 15 11.95 7.58 -3.66
C SER A 15 12.54 6.17 -3.49
N PRO A 16 12.88 5.47 -4.59
CA PRO A 16 13.43 4.12 -4.51
C PRO A 16 14.80 4.04 -3.84
N ASP A 17 15.52 5.13 -3.72
CA ASP A 17 16.82 5.19 -3.03
C ASP A 17 16.69 5.49 -1.53
N THR A 18 15.49 5.57 -1.01
CA THR A 18 15.26 5.76 0.43
C THR A 18 15.80 4.56 1.21
N PRO A 19 16.63 4.78 2.23
CA PRO A 19 17.16 3.67 3.04
C PRO A 19 16.07 2.87 3.73
N VAL A 20 16.25 1.56 3.81
CA VAL A 20 15.29 0.67 4.50
C VAL A 20 15.10 1.08 5.95
N THR A 21 16.15 1.53 6.62
CA THR A 21 16.07 2.01 8.01
C THR A 21 15.15 3.22 8.14
N GLU A 22 15.14 4.10 7.16
CA GLU A 22 14.23 5.26 7.13
C GLU A 22 12.78 4.83 6.89
N LEU A 23 12.57 3.84 6.01
CA LEU A 23 11.24 3.26 5.79
C LEU A 23 10.67 2.67 7.08
N ALA A 24 11.50 1.90 7.79
CA ALA A 24 11.09 1.30 9.06
C ALA A 24 10.71 2.37 10.09
N LYS A 25 11.47 3.45 10.15
CA LYS A 25 11.20 4.56 11.05
C LYS A 25 9.90 5.28 10.71
N LEU A 26 9.64 5.52 9.43
CA LEU A 26 8.38 6.12 8.97
C LEU A 26 7.18 5.23 9.33
N MET A 27 7.32 3.92 9.16
CA MET A 27 6.27 2.97 9.54
C MET A 27 5.94 3.04 11.02
N CYS A 28 6.96 3.14 11.88
CA CYS A 28 6.75 3.26 13.31
C CYS A 28 6.17 4.61 13.70
N ASP A 29 6.70 5.70 13.16
CA ASP A 29 6.27 7.06 13.50
C ASP A 29 4.82 7.34 13.08
N HIS A 30 4.38 6.77 11.97
CA HIS A 30 3.04 6.97 11.42
C HIS A 30 2.09 5.79 11.64
N ASP A 31 2.56 4.73 12.30
CA ASP A 31 1.79 3.51 12.56
C ASP A 31 1.17 2.95 11.26
N ILE A 32 2.01 2.79 10.25
CA ILE A 32 1.63 2.26 8.95
C ILE A 32 2.51 1.06 8.57
N GLY A 33 1.93 0.14 7.82
CA GLY A 33 2.64 -1.07 7.38
C GLY A 33 2.98 -1.10 5.90
N ALA A 34 2.71 -0.02 5.17
CA ALA A 34 2.97 0.05 3.73
C ALA A 34 3.31 1.48 3.33
N ILE A 35 4.34 1.62 2.48
CA ILE A 35 4.79 2.91 1.97
C ILE A 35 4.87 2.83 0.46
N PRO A 36 4.17 3.71 -0.28
CA PRO A 36 4.30 3.76 -1.73
C PRO A 36 5.67 4.29 -2.13
N ILE A 37 6.22 3.71 -3.19
CA ILE A 37 7.50 4.13 -3.76
C ILE A 37 7.21 4.78 -5.10
N GLY A 38 7.69 5.99 -5.26
CA GLY A 38 7.46 6.79 -6.45
C GLY A 38 8.73 7.38 -7.03
N GLU A 39 8.68 7.64 -8.32
CA GLU A 39 9.78 8.26 -9.06
C GLU A 39 9.18 9.07 -10.20
N ASN A 40 9.62 10.33 -10.36
CA ASN A 40 9.11 11.23 -11.41
C ASN A 40 7.56 11.36 -11.36
N ASP A 41 7.00 11.56 -10.17
CA ASP A 41 5.55 11.66 -9.91
C ASP A 41 4.75 10.41 -10.28
N ARG A 42 5.41 9.26 -10.43
CA ARG A 42 4.75 7.99 -10.76
C ARG A 42 4.99 6.96 -9.67
N LEU A 43 3.95 6.22 -9.37
CA LEU A 43 4.04 5.07 -8.49
C LEU A 43 4.81 3.97 -9.22
N ILE A 44 5.87 3.44 -8.60
CA ILE A 44 6.67 2.35 -9.18
C ILE A 44 6.62 1.07 -8.35
N GLY A 45 6.21 1.16 -7.09
CA GLY A 45 6.13 -0.01 -6.24
C GLY A 45 5.61 0.32 -4.86
N MET A 46 5.69 -0.67 -3.99
CA MET A 46 5.25 -0.58 -2.60
C MET A 46 6.21 -1.35 -1.72
N VAL A 47 6.52 -0.80 -0.55
CA VAL A 47 7.25 -1.54 0.50
C VAL A 47 6.31 -1.72 1.68
N THR A 48 6.17 -2.97 2.12
CA THR A 48 5.45 -3.31 3.34
C THR A 48 6.43 -3.70 4.43
N ASP A 49 5.97 -3.72 5.68
CA ASP A 49 6.74 -4.23 6.81
C ASP A 49 7.15 -5.69 6.57
N ARG A 50 6.25 -6.50 5.97
CA ARG A 50 6.56 -7.87 5.59
C ARG A 50 7.69 -7.94 4.54
N ASP A 51 7.73 -7.01 3.58
CA ASP A 51 8.82 -6.95 2.60
C ASP A 51 10.16 -6.73 3.27
N ILE A 52 10.23 -5.83 4.25
CA ILE A 52 11.46 -5.56 4.99
C ILE A 52 11.94 -6.81 5.70
N VAL A 53 11.02 -7.57 6.30
CA VAL A 53 11.37 -8.82 6.99
C VAL A 53 11.74 -9.92 5.99
N CYS A 54 10.89 -10.19 5.02
CA CYS A 54 11.03 -11.38 4.16
C CYS A 54 12.00 -11.20 3.00
N LYS A 55 12.03 -10.03 2.39
CA LYS A 55 12.94 -9.72 1.28
C LYS A 55 14.24 -9.08 1.75
N GLY A 56 14.25 -8.59 2.97
CA GLY A 56 15.41 -7.97 3.59
C GLY A 56 16.05 -8.86 4.64
N LEU A 57 15.67 -8.69 5.89
CA LEU A 57 16.31 -9.32 7.05
C LEU A 57 16.44 -10.83 6.96
N ALA A 58 15.47 -11.52 6.36
CA ALA A 58 15.50 -12.98 6.24
C ALA A 58 16.45 -13.49 5.17
N GLN A 59 16.99 -12.61 4.32
CA GLN A 59 17.89 -13.02 3.23
C GLN A 59 19.34 -13.03 3.69
N ASP A 60 20.07 -14.07 3.27
CA ASP A 60 21.50 -14.17 3.57
C ASP A 60 22.28 -13.04 2.87
N GLY A 61 23.18 -12.42 3.60
CA GLY A 61 24.00 -11.34 3.05
C GLY A 61 23.31 -10.00 2.96
N PHE A 62 22.09 -9.87 3.48
CA PHE A 62 21.39 -8.58 3.49
C PHE A 62 22.13 -7.56 4.36
N ASP A 63 22.46 -6.42 3.76
CA ASP A 63 23.07 -5.30 4.47
C ASP A 63 22.01 -4.25 4.78
N MET A 64 21.56 -4.23 6.04
CA MET A 64 20.53 -3.30 6.48
C MET A 64 20.95 -1.84 6.34
N ARG A 65 22.27 -1.55 6.46
CA ARG A 65 22.77 -0.18 6.40
C ARG A 65 22.81 0.38 4.99
N GLY A 66 23.08 -0.49 4.02
CA GLY A 66 23.21 -0.08 2.62
C GLY A 66 21.97 -0.33 1.78
N ALA A 67 20.99 -1.08 2.29
CA ALA A 67 19.80 -1.43 1.54
C ALA A 67 18.83 -0.25 1.39
N THR A 68 18.19 -0.16 0.24
CA THR A 68 17.21 0.87 -0.08
C THR A 68 15.86 0.26 -0.39
N ALA A 69 14.85 1.11 -0.58
CA ALA A 69 13.50 0.69 -0.96
C ALA A 69 13.52 -0.21 -2.19
N LEU A 70 14.37 0.10 -3.17
CA LEU A 70 14.50 -0.69 -4.39
C LEU A 70 14.83 -2.16 -4.12
N ASP A 71 15.61 -2.43 -3.08
CA ASP A 71 16.04 -3.79 -2.74
C ASP A 71 14.93 -4.66 -2.18
N VAL A 72 13.93 -4.06 -1.56
CA VAL A 72 12.87 -4.79 -0.84
C VAL A 72 11.47 -4.55 -1.38
N MET A 73 11.28 -3.58 -2.28
CA MET A 73 9.94 -3.24 -2.77
C MET A 73 9.36 -4.33 -3.66
N THR A 74 8.04 -4.43 -3.64
CA THR A 74 7.27 -5.16 -4.62
C THR A 74 7.05 -4.23 -5.80
N GLN A 75 7.55 -4.62 -6.97
CA GLN A 75 7.40 -3.85 -8.20
C GLN A 75 6.01 -4.06 -8.79
N GLY A 76 5.55 -3.08 -9.53
CA GLY A 76 4.26 -3.14 -10.19
C GLY A 76 3.27 -2.15 -9.60
N ILE A 77 2.24 -1.85 -10.39
CA ILE A 77 1.25 -0.84 -10.03
C ILE A 77 -0.01 -1.55 -9.53
N HIS A 78 0.01 -1.91 -8.25
CA HIS A 78 -1.20 -2.37 -7.56
C HIS A 78 -1.86 -1.15 -6.92
N CYS A 79 -2.84 -0.60 -7.59
CA CYS A 79 -3.51 0.63 -7.17
C CYS A 79 -4.97 0.59 -7.59
N CYS A 80 -5.76 1.52 -7.08
CA CYS A 80 -7.09 1.78 -7.59
C CYS A 80 -7.18 3.23 -8.07
N ARG A 81 -8.24 3.53 -8.81
CA ARG A 81 -8.47 4.88 -9.33
C ARG A 81 -9.43 5.62 -8.41
N GLU A 82 -9.25 6.93 -8.30
CA GLU A 82 -10.11 7.74 -7.44
C GLU A 82 -11.58 7.68 -7.85
N ASP A 83 -11.85 7.46 -9.13
CA ASP A 83 -13.21 7.38 -9.68
C ASP A 83 -13.80 5.96 -9.68
N ASP A 84 -13.04 4.97 -9.24
CA ASP A 84 -13.55 3.60 -9.10
C ASP A 84 -14.65 3.54 -8.04
N ASP A 85 -15.59 2.63 -8.24
CA ASP A 85 -16.56 2.28 -7.20
C ASP A 85 -15.81 1.68 -6.01
N LEU A 86 -16.26 1.99 -4.80
CA LEU A 86 -15.66 1.45 -3.59
C LEU A 86 -15.67 -0.09 -3.60
N ALA A 87 -16.73 -0.70 -4.13
CA ALA A 87 -16.84 -2.15 -4.29
C ALA A 87 -15.71 -2.73 -5.15
N LYS A 88 -15.32 -2.02 -6.20
CA LYS A 88 -14.22 -2.44 -7.08
C LYS A 88 -12.88 -2.42 -6.34
N ALA A 89 -12.64 -1.39 -5.54
CA ALA A 89 -11.43 -1.31 -4.72
C ALA A 89 -11.36 -2.44 -3.69
N VAL A 90 -12.49 -2.73 -3.03
CA VAL A 90 -12.57 -3.84 -2.07
C VAL A 90 -12.26 -5.17 -2.75
N HIS A 91 -12.87 -5.41 -3.92
CA HIS A 91 -12.61 -6.63 -4.68
C HIS A 91 -11.14 -6.76 -5.07
N HIS A 92 -10.51 -5.65 -5.47
CA HIS A 92 -9.08 -5.62 -5.80
C HIS A 92 -8.23 -5.96 -4.57
N MET A 93 -8.57 -5.41 -3.40
CA MET A 93 -7.90 -5.74 -2.14
C MET A 93 -8.07 -7.22 -1.77
N GLU A 94 -9.26 -7.79 -1.98
CA GLU A 94 -9.50 -9.22 -1.76
C GLU A 94 -8.60 -10.08 -2.65
N THR A 95 -8.54 -9.74 -3.92
CA THR A 95 -7.74 -10.48 -4.91
C THR A 95 -6.26 -10.43 -4.57
N LEU A 96 -5.75 -9.26 -4.18
CA LEU A 96 -4.35 -9.05 -3.81
C LEU A 96 -4.04 -9.43 -2.37
N LYS A 97 -5.06 -9.63 -1.53
CA LYS A 97 -4.93 -9.94 -0.09
C LYS A 97 -4.16 -8.86 0.65
N VAL A 98 -4.46 -7.61 0.35
CA VAL A 98 -3.84 -6.44 0.97
C VAL A 98 -4.87 -5.61 1.73
N ARG A 99 -4.39 -4.81 2.69
CA ARG A 99 -5.24 -3.99 3.57
C ARG A 99 -5.32 -2.54 3.14
N ARG A 100 -4.54 -2.13 2.16
CA ARG A 100 -4.54 -0.77 1.62
C ARG A 100 -4.00 -0.76 0.21
N LEU A 101 -4.39 0.26 -0.54
CA LEU A 101 -3.93 0.47 -1.90
C LEU A 101 -3.68 1.95 -2.14
N PRO A 102 -2.64 2.28 -2.92
CA PRO A 102 -2.49 3.62 -3.45
C PRO A 102 -3.65 3.95 -4.39
N VAL A 103 -4.02 5.22 -4.42
CA VAL A 103 -5.08 5.73 -5.30
C VAL A 103 -4.46 6.68 -6.31
N ILE A 104 -4.76 6.48 -7.58
CA ILE A 104 -4.27 7.33 -8.67
C ILE A 104 -5.42 8.05 -9.36
N ASN A 105 -5.09 9.16 -10.01
CA ASN A 105 -6.04 9.90 -10.84
C ASN A 105 -5.93 9.48 -12.32
N LYS A 106 -6.66 10.16 -13.20
CA LYS A 106 -6.65 9.90 -14.64
C LYS A 106 -5.28 10.11 -15.28
N SER A 107 -4.47 10.98 -14.69
CA SER A 107 -3.09 11.25 -15.16
C SER A 107 -2.09 10.26 -14.57
N LYS A 108 -2.54 9.21 -13.91
CA LYS A 108 -1.74 8.17 -13.27
C LYS A 108 -0.85 8.71 -12.14
N ARG A 109 -1.22 9.84 -11.57
CA ARG A 109 -0.55 10.40 -10.41
C ARG A 109 -1.22 9.92 -9.14
N MET A 110 -0.43 9.63 -8.14
CA MET A 110 -0.94 9.22 -6.84
C MET A 110 -1.61 10.40 -6.15
N VAL A 111 -2.85 10.21 -5.71
CA VAL A 111 -3.64 11.26 -5.05
C VAL A 111 -4.05 10.92 -3.62
N GLY A 112 -3.82 9.69 -3.19
CA GLY A 112 -4.14 9.27 -1.84
C GLY A 112 -3.92 7.80 -1.60
N MET A 113 -4.42 7.33 -0.46
CA MET A 113 -4.40 5.93 -0.05
C MET A 113 -5.80 5.54 0.42
N ILE A 114 -6.19 4.31 0.16
CA ILE A 114 -7.41 3.75 0.74
C ILE A 114 -7.06 2.50 1.55
N SER A 115 -7.64 2.37 2.73
CA SER A 115 -7.35 1.30 3.66
C SER A 115 -8.61 0.61 4.17
N LEU A 116 -8.42 -0.53 4.86
CA LEU A 116 -9.51 -1.21 5.57
C LEU A 116 -10.26 -0.27 6.50
N GLY A 117 -9.49 0.53 7.28
CA GLY A 117 -10.09 1.49 8.21
C GLY A 117 -10.99 2.49 7.52
N ASP A 118 -10.55 3.01 6.37
CA ASP A 118 -11.35 3.95 5.59
C ASP A 118 -12.64 3.30 5.08
N ILE A 119 -12.52 2.10 4.53
CA ILE A 119 -13.65 1.38 3.96
C ILE A 119 -14.66 0.99 5.03
N SER A 120 -14.19 0.62 6.23
CA SER A 120 -15.06 0.18 7.32
C SER A 120 -16.06 1.25 7.76
N GLN A 121 -15.77 2.50 7.49
CA GLN A 121 -16.66 3.61 7.83
C GLN A 121 -17.79 3.80 6.82
N PHE A 122 -17.64 3.31 5.59
CA PHE A 122 -18.52 3.64 4.48
C PHE A 122 -19.13 2.43 3.77
N ALA A 123 -18.48 1.26 3.80
CA ALA A 123 -18.91 0.09 3.04
C ALA A 123 -20.04 -0.67 3.75
N PRO A 124 -20.98 -1.30 3.00
CA PRO A 124 -21.95 -2.21 3.58
C PRO A 124 -21.30 -3.38 4.30
N SER A 125 -21.97 -3.89 5.34
CA SER A 125 -21.42 -4.95 6.19
C SER A 125 -21.10 -6.25 5.44
N ASP A 126 -21.90 -6.63 4.47
CA ASP A 126 -21.68 -7.84 3.67
C ASP A 126 -20.40 -7.74 2.83
N LEU A 127 -20.15 -6.57 2.25
CA LEU A 127 -18.94 -6.31 1.48
C LEU A 127 -17.70 -6.39 2.37
N LEU A 128 -17.77 -5.80 3.56
CA LEU A 128 -16.68 -5.85 4.54
C LEU A 128 -16.42 -7.28 5.02
N THR A 129 -17.45 -8.07 5.26
CA THR A 129 -17.32 -9.44 5.72
C THR A 129 -16.54 -10.29 4.72
N GLY A 130 -16.87 -10.20 3.44
CA GLY A 130 -16.17 -10.92 2.39
C GLY A 130 -14.70 -10.56 2.33
N TRP A 131 -14.41 -9.28 2.42
CA TRP A 131 -13.03 -8.79 2.37
C TRP A 131 -12.22 -9.23 3.60
N VAL A 132 -12.77 -9.11 4.80
CA VAL A 132 -12.09 -9.54 6.02
C VAL A 132 -11.77 -11.03 5.97
N LYS A 133 -12.69 -11.86 5.50
CA LYS A 133 -12.44 -13.30 5.34
C LYS A 133 -11.30 -13.58 4.38
N SER A 134 -11.26 -12.91 3.24
CA SER A 134 -10.20 -13.08 2.25
C SER A 134 -8.83 -12.68 2.78
N VAL A 135 -8.74 -11.54 3.45
CA VAL A 135 -7.47 -11.03 4.00
C VAL A 135 -7.02 -11.89 5.17
N ALA A 136 -7.93 -12.27 6.06
CA ALA A 136 -7.60 -13.08 7.24
C ALA A 136 -7.13 -14.48 6.86
N ALA A 137 -7.73 -15.09 5.82
CA ALA A 137 -7.34 -16.42 5.36
C ALA A 137 -5.90 -16.49 4.85
N HIS A 138 -5.32 -15.34 4.46
CA HIS A 138 -3.94 -15.25 3.99
C HIS A 138 -2.93 -15.30 5.13
N HIS A 139 -3.34 -14.95 6.30
CA HIS A 139 -2.51 -14.94 7.51
C HIS A 139 -2.89 -16.08 8.44
#